data_99abcb2eb3a1e58ddf0fc9f977258ca3
#
_entry.id   99abcb2eb3a1e58ddf0fc9f977258ca3
#
_cell.length_a   1.000
_cell.length_b   1.000
_cell.length_c   1.000
_cell.angle_alpha   90.00
_cell.angle_beta   90.00
_cell.angle_gamma   90.00
#
_symmetry.space_group_name_H-M   'P 1'
#
loop_
_entity.id
_entity.type
_entity.pdbx_description
1 polymer ?
#
loop_
_entity_poly.entity_id
_entity_poly.type
_entity_poly.pdbx_seq_one_letter_code
_entity_poly.pdbx_strand_id
1 'polypeptide(L)'
;IVEYFGTGADTMSCTGKGTICNMGAEIGATTSVFGYDQHMSKYLRATGRGEVANLADKNVDVLRSDDAVLSDPNKYFDHLIEINLSELEPHVNGPFTPDRATPISKMKTEAKKEEWPTNIQVGLIGSCTNSSYEDISRAASIAKQAVESGLKTKARFTITPGSEQVRYTIERDGFIYTFEKLGADVFANACGPCIGQWARSDSDKEKKNTIVHSFNRNFAKRADGNPNTHAFVASPEVVTALAIAGDLTFNPTKDFLMNKD
;
A
#
# COMPACT_ATOMS: atom_id res chain seq x y z
N ILE A 1 -10.54 13.98 14.36
CA ILE A 1 -9.35 13.25 14.83
C ILE A 1 -9.72 11.78 14.90
N VAL A 2 -8.85 10.92 14.39
CA VAL A 2 -8.98 9.46 14.51
C VAL A 2 -7.84 8.95 15.38
N GLU A 3 -8.17 8.23 16.44
CA GLU A 3 -7.21 7.54 17.30
C GLU A 3 -7.32 6.03 17.06
N TYR A 4 -6.18 5.40 16.82
CA TYR A 4 -6.08 3.96 16.60
C TYR A 4 -5.46 3.31 17.83
N PHE A 5 -6.16 2.36 18.43
CA PHE A 5 -5.73 1.66 19.64
C PHE A 5 -6.19 0.20 19.66
N GLY A 6 -5.78 -0.53 20.66
CA GLY A 6 -6.09 -1.94 20.85
C GLY A 6 -4.97 -2.88 20.40
N THR A 7 -5.11 -4.16 20.74
CA THR A 7 -4.07 -5.18 20.55
C THR A 7 -3.63 -5.34 19.09
N GLY A 8 -4.54 -5.17 18.13
CA GLY A 8 -4.20 -5.18 16.70
C GLY A 8 -3.30 -4.02 16.32
N ALA A 9 -3.58 -2.81 16.83
CA ALA A 9 -2.74 -1.63 16.58
C ALA A 9 -1.32 -1.82 17.14
N ASP A 10 -1.19 -2.47 18.30
CA ASP A 10 0.12 -2.73 18.94
C ASP A 10 0.99 -3.73 18.16
N THR A 11 0.41 -4.53 17.26
CA THR A 11 1.15 -5.46 16.39
C THR A 11 1.66 -4.84 15.10
N MET A 12 1.20 -3.65 14.75
CA MET A 12 1.57 -3.00 13.50
C MET A 12 2.98 -2.40 13.56
N SER A 13 3.71 -2.48 12.44
CA SER A 13 4.99 -1.80 12.30
C SER A 13 4.85 -0.28 12.32
N CYS A 14 5.92 0.42 12.64
CA CYS A 14 5.95 1.89 12.61
C CYS A 14 5.61 2.45 11.22
N THR A 15 6.14 1.84 10.15
CA THR A 15 5.87 2.25 8.77
C THR A 15 4.42 1.96 8.37
N GLY A 16 3.85 0.82 8.80
CA GLY A 16 2.43 0.51 8.60
C GLY A 16 1.49 1.52 9.28
N LYS A 17 1.79 1.92 10.53
CA LYS A 17 1.07 3.01 11.21
C LYS A 17 1.22 4.32 10.45
N GLY A 18 2.41 4.62 9.93
CA GLY A 18 2.67 5.80 9.09
C GLY A 18 1.81 5.82 7.82
N THR A 19 1.63 4.68 7.16
CA THR A 19 0.73 4.54 6.01
C THR A 19 -0.72 4.84 6.37
N ILE A 20 -1.23 4.29 7.47
CA ILE A 20 -2.60 4.54 7.93
C ILE A 20 -2.79 6.03 8.25
N CYS A 21 -1.86 6.65 8.97
CA CYS A 21 -1.91 8.09 9.27
C CYS A 21 -1.84 8.95 8.01
N ASN A 22 -1.00 8.58 7.02
CA ASN A 22 -0.92 9.31 5.75
C ASN A 22 -2.27 9.26 4.99
N MET A 23 -2.96 8.13 5.04
CA MET A 23 -4.25 7.95 4.38
C MET A 23 -5.45 8.47 5.20
N GLY A 24 -5.23 9.02 6.39
CA GLY A 24 -6.28 9.62 7.21
C GLY A 24 -7.04 10.75 6.52
N ALA A 25 -6.36 11.54 5.69
CA ALA A 25 -7.01 12.59 4.89
C ALA A 25 -8.06 12.05 3.90
N GLU A 26 -7.89 10.82 3.40
CA GLU A 26 -8.82 10.19 2.46
C GLU A 26 -10.16 9.80 3.12
N ILE A 27 -10.16 9.61 4.44
CA ILE A 27 -11.38 9.39 5.25
C ILE A 27 -11.90 10.67 5.92
N GLY A 28 -11.35 11.84 5.57
CA GLY A 28 -11.77 13.13 6.11
C GLY A 28 -11.19 13.47 7.48
N ALA A 29 -10.23 12.71 7.99
CA ALA A 29 -9.60 12.99 9.28
C ALA A 29 -8.61 14.16 9.16
N THR A 30 -8.76 15.17 10.02
CA THR A 30 -7.78 16.26 10.16
C THR A 30 -6.47 15.76 10.76
N THR A 31 -6.56 14.77 11.64
CA THR A 31 -5.41 14.15 12.32
C THR A 31 -5.69 12.66 12.56
N SER A 32 -4.66 11.85 12.42
CA SER A 32 -4.64 10.43 12.76
C SER A 32 -3.52 10.16 13.76
N VAL A 33 -3.80 9.39 14.82
CA VAL A 33 -2.88 9.18 15.96
C VAL A 33 -2.82 7.71 16.33
N PHE A 34 -1.60 7.22 16.56
CA PHE A 34 -1.31 5.98 17.26
C PHE A 34 -0.53 6.29 18.53
N GLY A 35 -0.79 5.58 19.59
CA GLY A 35 0.05 5.60 20.77
C GLY A 35 1.47 5.10 20.49
N TYR A 36 2.45 5.65 21.22
CA TYR A 36 3.84 5.20 21.14
C TYR A 36 4.01 3.78 21.66
N ASP A 37 4.82 2.98 20.93
CA ASP A 37 5.08 1.60 21.27
C ASP A 37 6.50 1.13 20.91
N GLN A 38 6.78 -0.15 21.15
CA GLN A 38 8.07 -0.76 20.89
C GLN A 38 8.44 -0.80 19.39
N HIS A 39 7.47 -0.85 18.47
CA HIS A 39 7.72 -0.80 17.03
C HIS A 39 8.25 0.57 16.62
N MET A 40 7.71 1.63 17.22
CA MET A 40 8.22 2.99 17.02
C MET A 40 9.61 3.16 17.63
N SER A 41 9.86 2.63 18.84
CA SER A 41 11.22 2.64 19.44
C SER A 41 12.23 1.94 18.55
N LYS A 42 11.93 0.75 18.05
CA LYS A 42 12.80 -0.01 17.13
C LYS A 42 13.10 0.77 15.86
N TYR A 43 12.07 1.39 15.26
CA TYR A 43 12.22 2.20 14.05
C TYR A 43 13.13 3.41 14.28
N LEU A 44 12.94 4.15 15.37
CA LEU A 44 13.79 5.28 15.74
C LEU A 44 15.24 4.84 15.89
N ARG A 45 15.51 3.74 16.56
CA ARG A 45 16.87 3.20 16.73
C ARG A 45 17.49 2.76 15.41
N ALA A 46 16.75 2.04 14.59
CA ALA A 46 17.19 1.56 13.27
C ALA A 46 17.52 2.71 12.29
N THR A 47 16.91 3.87 12.50
CA THR A 47 17.10 5.08 11.66
C THR A 47 18.03 6.12 12.32
N GLY A 48 18.87 5.70 13.27
CA GLY A 48 19.91 6.55 13.89
C GLY A 48 19.40 7.56 14.92
N ARG A 49 18.14 7.41 15.41
CA ARG A 49 17.51 8.30 16.38
C ARG A 49 17.37 7.66 17.77
N GLY A 50 18.41 6.96 18.21
CA GLY A 50 18.41 6.22 19.47
C GLY A 50 18.18 7.10 20.70
N GLU A 51 18.69 8.34 20.72
CA GLU A 51 18.46 9.26 21.84
C GLU A 51 16.99 9.67 21.96
N VAL A 52 16.33 9.89 20.81
CA VAL A 52 14.87 10.18 20.78
C VAL A 52 14.09 8.98 21.28
N ALA A 53 14.45 7.75 20.87
CA ALA A 53 13.85 6.53 21.37
C ALA A 53 14.00 6.40 22.89
N ASN A 54 15.20 6.67 23.43
CA ASN A 54 15.45 6.63 24.87
C ASN A 54 14.61 7.64 25.66
N LEU A 55 14.38 8.84 25.09
CA LEU A 55 13.53 9.84 25.69
C LEU A 55 12.05 9.40 25.66
N ALA A 56 11.58 8.89 24.53
CA ALA A 56 10.21 8.39 24.37
C ALA A 56 9.95 7.19 25.29
N ASP A 57 10.88 6.23 25.39
CA ASP A 57 10.75 5.05 26.24
C ASP A 57 10.62 5.42 27.73
N LYS A 58 11.25 6.52 28.17
CA LYS A 58 11.14 7.04 29.55
C LYS A 58 9.81 7.74 29.82
N ASN A 59 9.11 8.15 28.77
CA ASN A 59 7.87 8.91 28.86
C ASN A 59 6.68 8.17 28.20
N VAL A 60 6.76 6.85 28.10
CA VAL A 60 5.76 6.03 27.41
C VAL A 60 4.34 6.26 27.94
N ASP A 61 4.20 6.47 29.26
CA ASP A 61 2.91 6.64 29.94
C ASP A 61 2.14 7.89 29.46
N VAL A 62 2.85 8.92 28.99
CA VAL A 62 2.22 10.14 28.45
C VAL A 62 2.21 10.16 26.91
N LEU A 63 2.72 9.13 26.25
CA LEU A 63 2.78 9.00 24.80
C LEU A 63 1.86 7.90 24.26
N ARG A 64 1.04 7.31 25.09
CA ARG A 64 0.02 6.31 24.74
C ARG A 64 -1.36 6.80 25.17
N SER A 65 -2.41 6.11 24.72
CA SER A 65 -3.78 6.37 25.19
C SER A 65 -3.89 6.18 26.69
N ASP A 66 -4.66 7.04 27.35
CA ASP A 66 -4.92 6.96 28.77
C ASP A 66 -5.69 5.67 29.13
N ASP A 67 -5.36 5.04 30.25
CA ASP A 67 -6.02 3.82 30.72
C ASP A 67 -7.55 4.00 30.90
N ALA A 68 -7.98 5.21 31.27
CA ALA A 68 -9.40 5.55 31.38
C ALA A 68 -10.11 5.53 30.03
N VAL A 69 -9.44 5.94 28.95
CA VAL A 69 -9.96 5.91 27.57
C VAL A 69 -10.05 4.46 27.08
N LEU A 70 -9.02 3.66 27.35
CA LEU A 70 -8.99 2.25 26.94
C LEU A 70 -10.04 1.40 27.65
N SER A 71 -10.36 1.74 28.92
CA SER A 71 -11.35 1.01 29.72
C SER A 71 -12.80 1.32 29.35
N ASP A 72 -13.09 2.53 28.89
CA ASP A 72 -14.43 2.95 28.47
C ASP A 72 -14.37 3.94 27.29
N PRO A 73 -14.01 3.47 26.08
CA PRO A 73 -13.82 4.35 24.94
C PRO A 73 -15.10 5.08 24.51
N ASN A 74 -16.28 4.49 24.71
CA ASN A 74 -17.55 5.13 24.36
C ASN A 74 -17.83 6.42 25.14
N LYS A 75 -17.19 6.59 26.28
CA LYS A 75 -17.30 7.82 27.07
C LYS A 75 -16.50 8.99 26.49
N TYR A 76 -15.44 8.70 25.74
CA TYR A 76 -14.45 9.68 25.32
C TYR A 76 -14.48 9.97 23.81
N PHE A 77 -15.00 9.05 23.01
CA PHE A 77 -15.08 9.17 21.56
C PHE A 77 -16.53 9.34 21.08
N ASP A 78 -16.72 10.17 20.07
CA ASP A 78 -18.03 10.36 19.41
C ASP A 78 -18.48 9.11 18.66
N HIS A 79 -17.52 8.37 18.08
CA HIS A 79 -17.75 7.13 17.33
C HIS A 79 -16.65 6.11 17.65
N LEU A 80 -17.05 4.87 17.81
CA LEU A 80 -16.13 3.73 17.94
C LEU A 80 -16.33 2.79 16.76
N ILE A 81 -15.25 2.47 16.06
CA ILE A 81 -15.20 1.50 14.97
C ILE A 81 -14.26 0.39 15.36
N GLU A 82 -14.78 -0.82 15.46
CA GLU A 82 -14.00 -2.02 15.77
C GLU A 82 -13.70 -2.82 14.51
N ILE A 83 -12.43 -3.15 14.30
CA ILE A 83 -11.97 -3.95 13.17
C ILE A 83 -11.22 -5.17 13.69
N ASN A 84 -11.73 -6.37 13.41
CA ASN A 84 -11.04 -7.61 13.71
C ASN A 84 -9.99 -7.92 12.63
N LEU A 85 -8.72 -7.68 12.93
CA LEU A 85 -7.62 -7.90 11.98
C LEU A 85 -7.44 -9.38 11.61
N SER A 86 -7.90 -10.32 12.44
CA SER A 86 -7.82 -11.76 12.14
C SER A 86 -8.81 -12.21 11.07
N GLU A 87 -9.86 -11.42 10.83
CA GLU A 87 -10.88 -11.70 9.81
C GLU A 87 -10.72 -10.80 8.57
N LEU A 88 -9.85 -9.80 8.66
CA LEU A 88 -9.63 -8.85 7.59
C LEU A 88 -8.84 -9.48 6.44
N GLU A 89 -9.48 -9.59 5.27
CA GLU A 89 -8.79 -9.95 4.04
C GLU A 89 -8.26 -8.69 3.31
N PRO A 90 -7.30 -8.83 2.37
CA PRO A 90 -6.86 -7.70 1.56
C PRO A 90 -8.02 -7.06 0.78
N HIS A 91 -8.03 -5.74 0.70
CA HIS A 91 -9.00 -4.97 -0.07
C HIS A 91 -8.33 -4.23 -1.22
N VAL A 92 -9.09 -4.03 -2.27
CA VAL A 92 -8.73 -3.17 -3.41
C VAL A 92 -9.72 -2.02 -3.44
N ASN A 93 -9.19 -0.80 -3.34
CA ASN A 93 -10.00 0.42 -3.24
C ASN A 93 -10.14 1.10 -4.59
N GLY A 94 -11.36 1.45 -4.98
CA GLY A 94 -11.67 2.15 -6.22
C GLY A 94 -12.63 1.40 -7.14
N PRO A 95 -12.76 1.87 -8.39
CA PRO A 95 -12.09 3.00 -8.99
C PRO A 95 -12.78 4.34 -8.68
N PHE A 96 -12.10 5.46 -8.97
CA PHE A 96 -12.61 6.84 -8.99
C PHE A 96 -12.99 7.45 -7.63
N THR A 97 -13.00 6.69 -6.56
CA THR A 97 -13.36 7.15 -5.21
C THR A 97 -12.58 6.38 -4.14
N PRO A 98 -12.22 7.01 -3.02
CA PRO A 98 -11.62 6.32 -1.88
C PRO A 98 -12.65 5.53 -1.06
N ASP A 99 -13.96 5.78 -1.25
CA ASP A 99 -15.03 5.21 -0.44
C ASP A 99 -15.42 3.78 -0.86
N ARG A 100 -14.83 3.28 -1.95
CA ARG A 100 -15.16 1.97 -2.49
C ARG A 100 -14.04 0.96 -2.22
N ALA A 101 -14.12 0.26 -1.10
CA ALA A 101 -13.22 -0.83 -0.76
C ALA A 101 -13.88 -2.17 -1.08
N THR A 102 -13.26 -2.94 -1.97
CA THR A 102 -13.74 -4.27 -2.38
C THR A 102 -12.80 -5.34 -1.81
N PRO A 103 -13.31 -6.30 -1.01
CA PRO A 103 -12.52 -7.45 -0.58
C PRO A 103 -11.95 -8.21 -1.78
N ILE A 104 -10.72 -8.66 -1.72
CA ILE A 104 -10.05 -9.32 -2.85
C ILE A 104 -10.84 -10.57 -3.31
N SER A 105 -11.50 -11.25 -2.39
CA SER A 105 -12.36 -12.41 -2.68
C SER A 105 -13.62 -12.05 -3.49
N LYS A 106 -14.01 -10.77 -3.53
CA LYS A 106 -15.20 -10.26 -4.23
C LYS A 106 -14.86 -9.55 -5.56
N MET A 107 -13.57 -9.29 -5.83
CA MET A 107 -13.14 -8.52 -7.00
C MET A 107 -13.68 -9.06 -8.32
N LYS A 108 -13.69 -10.38 -8.51
CA LYS A 108 -14.20 -11.02 -9.73
C LYS A 108 -15.70 -10.73 -9.95
N THR A 109 -16.49 -10.78 -8.89
CA THR A 109 -17.93 -10.54 -8.94
C THR A 109 -18.23 -9.06 -9.18
N GLU A 110 -17.54 -8.17 -8.45
CA GLU A 110 -17.76 -6.73 -8.58
C GLU A 110 -17.24 -6.20 -9.92
N ALA A 111 -16.09 -6.66 -10.41
CA ALA A 111 -15.59 -6.28 -11.73
C ALA A 111 -16.56 -6.65 -12.86
N LYS A 112 -17.18 -7.84 -12.77
CA LYS A 112 -18.20 -8.26 -13.73
C LYS A 112 -19.48 -7.42 -13.65
N LYS A 113 -19.95 -7.15 -12.44
CA LYS A 113 -21.18 -6.37 -12.18
C LYS A 113 -21.05 -4.94 -12.68
N GLU A 114 -19.91 -4.32 -12.45
CA GLU A 114 -19.61 -2.92 -12.76
C GLU A 114 -18.95 -2.74 -14.14
N GLU A 115 -18.76 -3.83 -14.88
CA GLU A 115 -18.13 -3.85 -16.20
C GLU A 115 -16.75 -3.17 -16.22
N TRP A 116 -15.94 -3.40 -15.16
CA TRP A 116 -14.57 -2.90 -15.10
C TRP A 116 -13.69 -3.66 -16.08
N PRO A 117 -12.76 -2.98 -16.78
CA PRO A 117 -11.74 -3.67 -17.54
C PRO A 117 -10.82 -4.44 -16.61
N THR A 118 -10.76 -5.77 -16.75
CA THR A 118 -9.99 -6.62 -15.83
C THR A 118 -8.53 -6.77 -16.20
N ASN A 119 -8.18 -6.53 -17.48
CA ASN A 119 -6.79 -6.55 -17.93
C ASN A 119 -6.02 -5.36 -17.35
N ILE A 120 -5.02 -5.64 -16.52
CA ILE A 120 -4.17 -4.62 -15.89
C ILE A 120 -3.11 -4.20 -16.89
N GLN A 121 -3.09 -2.92 -17.24
CA GLN A 121 -2.06 -2.36 -18.10
C GLN A 121 -0.80 -2.00 -17.32
N VAL A 122 -0.95 -1.42 -16.12
CA VAL A 122 0.19 -1.01 -15.31
C VAL A 122 -0.05 -1.30 -13.83
N GLY A 123 0.96 -1.89 -13.19
CA GLY A 123 1.11 -1.94 -11.74
C GLY A 123 2.15 -0.92 -11.29
N LEU A 124 1.88 -0.16 -10.20
CA LEU A 124 2.80 0.84 -9.69
C LEU A 124 2.95 0.72 -8.18
N ILE A 125 4.18 0.51 -7.70
CA ILE A 125 4.52 0.68 -6.29
C ILE A 125 5.21 2.04 -6.14
N GLY A 126 4.84 2.79 -5.13
CA GLY A 126 5.38 4.08 -4.81
C GLY A 126 4.36 4.80 -3.93
N SER A 127 4.51 5.89 -3.82
CA SER A 127 5.16 7.09 -3.55
C SER A 127 5.73 7.10 -2.10
N CYS A 128 5.64 8.24 -1.36
CA CYS A 128 6.00 8.30 0.06
C CYS A 128 5.07 7.47 0.98
N THR A 129 3.88 7.08 0.54
CA THR A 129 2.86 6.40 1.35
C THR A 129 3.16 4.91 1.55
N ASN A 130 3.37 4.16 0.47
CA ASN A 130 3.52 2.70 0.47
C ASN A 130 4.73 2.26 -0.35
N SER A 131 5.89 2.79 -0.05
CA SER A 131 7.16 2.36 -0.62
C SER A 131 8.32 2.55 0.37
N SER A 132 8.05 2.31 1.64
CA SER A 132 9.08 2.18 2.66
C SER A 132 9.96 0.95 2.38
N TYR A 133 11.07 0.84 3.08
CA TYR A 133 11.90 -0.36 3.01
C TYR A 133 11.09 -1.64 3.31
N GLU A 134 10.21 -1.60 4.31
CA GLU A 134 9.36 -2.73 4.68
C GLU A 134 8.39 -3.10 3.54
N ASP A 135 7.70 -2.13 2.97
CA ASP A 135 6.76 -2.34 1.87
C ASP A 135 7.44 -2.97 0.65
N ILE A 136 8.59 -2.40 0.27
CA ILE A 136 9.37 -2.90 -0.87
C ILE A 136 9.95 -4.29 -0.58
N SER A 137 10.40 -4.57 0.65
CA SER A 137 10.94 -5.89 1.00
C SER A 137 9.89 -7.00 0.92
N ARG A 138 8.64 -6.73 1.32
CA ARG A 138 7.51 -7.65 1.18
C ARG A 138 7.15 -7.89 -0.28
N ALA A 139 7.07 -6.84 -1.08
CA ALA A 139 6.85 -6.93 -2.51
C ALA A 139 7.98 -7.69 -3.22
N ALA A 140 9.24 -7.44 -2.83
CA ALA A 140 10.42 -8.15 -3.34
C ALA A 140 10.42 -9.65 -3.00
N SER A 141 9.87 -10.04 -1.85
CA SER A 141 9.69 -11.44 -1.49
C SER A 141 8.77 -12.17 -2.47
N ILE A 142 7.65 -11.53 -2.86
CA ILE A 142 6.74 -12.07 -3.88
C ILE A 142 7.43 -12.10 -5.26
N ALA A 143 8.11 -11.01 -5.62
CA ALA A 143 8.85 -10.91 -6.88
C ALA A 143 9.91 -12.01 -6.99
N LYS A 144 10.64 -12.30 -5.92
CA LYS A 144 11.65 -13.37 -5.87
C LYS A 144 11.04 -14.74 -6.13
N GLN A 145 9.94 -15.07 -5.45
CA GLN A 145 9.23 -16.34 -5.65
C GLN A 145 8.75 -16.49 -7.10
N ALA A 146 8.23 -15.42 -7.68
CA ALA A 146 7.80 -15.40 -9.08
C ALA A 146 8.97 -15.65 -10.04
N VAL A 147 10.10 -14.95 -9.84
CA VAL A 147 11.32 -15.13 -10.66
C VAL A 147 11.87 -16.55 -10.54
N GLU A 148 11.93 -17.10 -9.32
CA GLU A 148 12.39 -18.49 -9.06
C GLU A 148 11.46 -19.52 -9.71
N SER A 149 10.18 -19.18 -9.90
CA SER A 149 9.20 -20.00 -10.61
C SER A 149 9.14 -19.72 -12.12
N GLY A 150 10.08 -18.96 -12.69
CA GLY A 150 10.11 -18.64 -14.12
C GLY A 150 9.05 -17.64 -14.57
N LEU A 151 8.32 -16.99 -13.66
CA LEU A 151 7.28 -16.03 -13.98
C LEU A 151 7.86 -14.64 -14.23
N LYS A 152 7.14 -13.84 -15.03
CA LYS A 152 7.36 -12.41 -15.26
C LYS A 152 6.05 -11.65 -15.11
N THR A 153 6.12 -10.34 -15.00
CA THR A 153 4.91 -9.51 -15.02
C THR A 153 4.22 -9.57 -16.38
N LYS A 154 2.90 -9.63 -16.37
CA LYS A 154 2.07 -9.49 -17.57
C LYS A 154 1.65 -8.05 -17.80
N ALA A 155 1.54 -7.28 -16.74
CA ALA A 155 1.36 -5.83 -16.80
C ALA A 155 2.73 -5.12 -16.79
N ARG A 156 2.81 -3.92 -17.37
CA ARG A 156 3.96 -3.05 -17.10
C ARG A 156 4.03 -2.81 -15.59
N PHE A 157 5.20 -2.97 -15.00
CA PHE A 157 5.37 -2.84 -13.55
C PHE A 157 6.44 -1.80 -13.24
N THR A 158 6.10 -0.83 -12.39
CA THR A 158 7.01 0.26 -12.05
C THR A 158 7.11 0.43 -10.54
N ILE A 159 8.31 0.75 -10.06
CA ILE A 159 8.60 0.93 -8.65
C ILE A 159 9.27 2.28 -8.45
N THR A 160 8.70 3.09 -7.57
CA THR A 160 9.27 4.37 -7.13
C THR A 160 9.56 4.28 -5.63
N PRO A 161 10.81 4.14 -5.19
CA PRO A 161 11.16 4.11 -3.76
C PRO A 161 10.69 5.37 -3.04
N GLY A 162 10.38 5.26 -1.75
CA GLY A 162 9.82 6.37 -0.97
C GLY A 162 10.79 7.53 -0.70
N SER A 163 12.09 7.28 -0.82
CA SER A 163 13.16 8.27 -0.67
C SER A 163 14.46 7.73 -1.28
N GLU A 164 15.45 8.61 -1.49
CA GLU A 164 16.78 8.17 -1.92
C GLU A 164 17.45 7.24 -0.89
N GLN A 165 17.21 7.48 0.39
CA GLN A 165 17.73 6.58 1.44
C GLN A 165 17.13 5.17 1.31
N VAL A 166 15.84 5.07 1.05
CA VAL A 166 15.19 3.78 0.77
C VAL A 166 15.76 3.17 -0.49
N ARG A 167 15.93 3.94 -1.58
CA ARG A 167 16.50 3.46 -2.85
C ARG A 167 17.89 2.82 -2.64
N TYR A 168 18.79 3.52 -1.98
CA TYR A 168 20.12 2.97 -1.70
C TYR A 168 20.08 1.72 -0.82
N THR A 169 19.15 1.67 0.14
CA THR A 169 19.02 0.52 1.03
C THR A 169 18.51 -0.72 0.28
N ILE A 170 17.49 -0.58 -0.54
CA ILE A 170 16.92 -1.68 -1.33
C ILE A 170 17.85 -2.13 -2.47
N GLU A 171 18.68 -1.22 -3.00
CA GLU A 171 19.73 -1.54 -3.96
C GLU A 171 20.82 -2.40 -3.29
N ARG A 172 21.35 -1.97 -2.13
CA ARG A 172 22.31 -2.72 -1.32
C ARG A 172 21.83 -4.14 -1.02
N ASP A 173 20.53 -4.29 -0.71
CA ASP A 173 19.94 -5.57 -0.31
C ASP A 173 19.44 -6.41 -1.51
N GLY A 174 19.70 -5.95 -2.74
CA GLY A 174 19.44 -6.70 -3.98
C GLY A 174 17.97 -6.71 -4.43
N PHE A 175 17.10 -5.91 -3.83
CA PHE A 175 15.68 -5.89 -4.20
C PHE A 175 15.45 -5.28 -5.57
N ILE A 176 16.20 -4.23 -5.94
CA ILE A 176 16.13 -3.63 -7.29
C ILE A 176 16.40 -4.70 -8.35
N TYR A 177 17.48 -5.46 -8.19
CA TYR A 177 17.83 -6.54 -9.11
C TYR A 177 16.72 -7.61 -9.23
N THR A 178 16.06 -7.94 -8.11
CA THR A 178 14.95 -8.89 -8.10
C THR A 178 13.76 -8.37 -8.92
N PHE A 179 13.42 -7.10 -8.77
CA PHE A 179 12.35 -6.48 -9.54
C PHE A 179 12.66 -6.34 -11.02
N GLU A 180 13.88 -5.97 -11.38
CA GLU A 180 14.35 -5.91 -12.77
C GLU A 180 14.29 -7.29 -13.44
N LYS A 181 14.68 -8.34 -12.73
CA LYS A 181 14.53 -9.74 -13.20
C LYS A 181 13.08 -10.14 -13.43
N LEU A 182 12.17 -9.66 -12.59
CA LEU A 182 10.74 -9.88 -12.76
C LEU A 182 10.18 -9.14 -13.99
N GLY A 183 10.87 -8.09 -14.48
CA GLY A 183 10.49 -7.24 -15.60
C GLY A 183 9.91 -5.89 -15.16
N ALA A 184 10.23 -5.42 -13.96
CA ALA A 184 9.83 -4.10 -13.48
C ALA A 184 10.85 -3.00 -13.84
N ASP A 185 10.36 -1.78 -14.03
CA ASP A 185 11.16 -0.57 -14.15
C ASP A 185 11.27 0.11 -12.78
N VAL A 186 12.47 0.42 -12.32
CA VAL A 186 12.68 1.20 -11.10
C VAL A 186 12.93 2.66 -11.45
N PHE A 187 12.07 3.54 -10.99
CA PHE A 187 12.13 4.98 -11.26
C PHE A 187 12.86 5.75 -10.17
N ALA A 188 13.33 6.93 -10.53
CA ALA A 188 13.78 7.92 -9.56
C ALA A 188 12.61 8.37 -8.66
N ASN A 189 12.94 8.83 -7.44
CA ASN A 189 11.94 9.30 -6.49
C ASN A 189 11.24 10.54 -7.02
N ALA A 190 9.99 10.37 -7.45
CA ALA A 190 9.17 11.44 -7.97
C ALA A 190 7.69 11.16 -7.72
N CYS A 191 6.91 12.23 -7.57
CA CYS A 191 5.47 12.12 -7.36
C CYS A 191 4.64 12.03 -8.65
N GLY A 192 5.25 11.90 -9.82
CA GLY A 192 4.61 11.97 -11.14
C GLY A 192 3.22 11.31 -11.22
N PRO A 193 3.11 9.97 -11.24
CA PRO A 193 1.80 9.30 -11.30
C PRO A 193 0.91 9.57 -10.07
N CYS A 194 1.49 9.79 -8.90
CA CYS A 194 0.74 10.03 -7.66
C CYS A 194 -0.03 11.36 -7.67
N ILE A 195 0.46 12.35 -8.42
CA ILE A 195 -0.13 13.70 -8.49
C ILE A 195 -0.72 14.05 -9.86
N GLY A 196 -0.87 13.07 -10.75
CA GLY A 196 -1.46 13.28 -12.07
C GLY A 196 -0.51 13.87 -13.11
N GLN A 197 0.80 13.86 -12.86
CA GLN A 197 1.84 14.34 -13.76
C GLN A 197 2.57 13.16 -14.43
N TRP A 198 1.79 12.24 -14.97
CA TRP A 198 2.32 11.08 -15.68
C TRP A 198 1.85 11.07 -17.12
N ALA A 199 2.76 11.33 -18.05
CA ALA A 199 2.51 11.23 -19.48
C ALA A 199 2.60 9.76 -19.90
N ARG A 200 1.47 9.04 -19.85
CA ARG A 200 1.37 7.69 -20.41
C ARG A 200 1.23 7.75 -21.93
N SER A 201 2.22 7.19 -22.63
CA SER A 201 2.18 7.05 -24.11
C SER A 201 1.45 5.78 -24.57
N ASP A 202 1.23 4.83 -23.66
CA ASP A 202 0.67 3.49 -23.92
C ASP A 202 -0.84 3.39 -23.64
N SER A 203 -1.52 4.48 -23.26
CA SER A 203 -2.95 4.50 -23.04
C SER A 203 -3.72 5.17 -24.15
N ASP A 204 -4.69 4.44 -24.72
CA ASP A 204 -5.73 5.01 -25.57
C ASP A 204 -6.70 5.81 -24.70
N LYS A 205 -6.78 7.13 -24.93
CA LYS A 205 -7.62 8.01 -24.12
C LYS A 205 -9.13 7.79 -24.32
N GLU A 206 -9.50 7.08 -25.37
CA GLU A 206 -10.90 6.77 -25.71
C GLU A 206 -11.35 5.45 -25.13
N LYS A 207 -10.45 4.61 -24.65
CA LYS A 207 -10.76 3.29 -24.10
C LYS A 207 -10.59 3.21 -22.60
N LYS A 208 -11.52 2.51 -21.96
CA LYS A 208 -11.38 2.12 -20.54
C LYS A 208 -10.12 1.26 -20.38
N ASN A 209 -9.35 1.54 -19.36
CA ASN A 209 -8.17 0.77 -18.99
C ASN A 209 -8.03 0.68 -17.46
N THR A 210 -7.27 -0.29 -16.99
CA THR A 210 -7.06 -0.51 -15.55
C THR A 210 -5.60 -0.39 -15.18
N ILE A 211 -5.35 0.35 -14.09
CA ILE A 211 -4.08 0.38 -13.38
C ILE A 211 -4.30 0.02 -11.91
N VAL A 212 -3.32 -0.63 -11.30
CA VAL A 212 -3.31 -0.89 -9.86
C VAL A 212 -2.07 -0.25 -9.25
N HIS A 213 -2.21 0.40 -8.10
CA HIS A 213 -1.08 1.11 -7.50
C HIS A 213 -1.18 1.16 -5.97
N SER A 214 -0.06 1.42 -5.32
CA SER A 214 0.03 1.56 -3.87
C SER A 214 0.07 3.02 -3.40
N PHE A 215 -0.33 3.97 -4.25
CA PHE A 215 -0.46 5.38 -3.86
C PHE A 215 -1.68 5.58 -2.96
N ASN A 216 -1.92 6.80 -2.53
CA ASN A 216 -2.98 7.11 -1.58
C ASN A 216 -4.27 7.62 -2.22
N ARG A 217 -4.35 7.87 -3.55
CA ARG A 217 -5.52 8.48 -4.20
C ARG A 217 -5.82 7.87 -5.55
N ASN A 218 -7.12 7.70 -5.83
CA ASN A 218 -7.63 7.08 -7.06
C ASN A 218 -8.76 7.87 -7.75
N PHE A 219 -8.85 9.16 -7.48
CA PHE A 219 -9.84 10.01 -8.15
C PHE A 219 -9.68 9.99 -9.68
N ALA A 220 -10.76 10.28 -10.39
CA ALA A 220 -10.74 10.38 -11.84
C ALA A 220 -9.62 11.32 -12.33
N LYS A 221 -8.87 10.91 -13.35
CA LYS A 221 -7.70 11.61 -13.91
C LYS A 221 -6.51 11.76 -12.96
N ARG A 222 -6.55 11.21 -11.74
CA ARG A 222 -5.51 11.43 -10.72
C ARG A 222 -4.15 10.87 -11.11
N ALA A 223 -4.08 9.77 -11.84
CA ALA A 223 -2.82 9.12 -12.19
C ALA A 223 -2.17 9.71 -13.46
N ASP A 224 -2.91 9.73 -14.57
CA ASP A 224 -2.39 10.01 -15.93
C ASP A 224 -3.20 11.06 -16.71
N GLY A 225 -4.11 11.76 -16.06
CA GLY A 225 -5.00 12.74 -16.68
C GLY A 225 -6.10 12.14 -17.57
N ASN A 226 -6.16 10.81 -17.75
CA ASN A 226 -7.15 10.13 -18.57
C ASN A 226 -8.41 9.81 -17.76
N PRO A 227 -9.61 10.29 -18.15
CA PRO A 227 -10.85 9.99 -17.44
C PRO A 227 -11.27 8.52 -17.54
N ASN A 228 -10.76 7.77 -18.52
CA ASN A 228 -11.07 6.36 -18.74
C ASN A 228 -10.11 5.40 -18.02
N THR A 229 -9.14 5.92 -17.27
CA THR A 229 -8.26 5.10 -16.44
C THR A 229 -8.94 4.75 -15.12
N HIS A 230 -9.28 3.47 -14.96
CA HIS A 230 -9.77 2.89 -13.72
C HIS A 230 -8.56 2.62 -12.80
N ALA A 231 -8.32 3.53 -11.87
CA ALA A 231 -7.21 3.44 -10.93
C ALA A 231 -7.68 2.79 -9.62
N PHE A 232 -6.99 1.72 -9.24
CA PHE A 232 -7.28 0.97 -8.01
C PHE A 232 -6.09 1.06 -7.05
N VAL A 233 -6.38 1.28 -5.77
CA VAL A 233 -5.38 1.31 -4.69
C VAL A 233 -5.37 -0.03 -3.96
N ALA A 234 -4.19 -0.58 -3.77
CA ALA A 234 -3.97 -1.77 -2.95
C ALA A 234 -2.59 -1.74 -2.28
N SER A 235 -2.31 -2.68 -1.40
CA SER A 235 -0.98 -2.81 -0.80
C SER A 235 0.08 -3.16 -1.85
N PRO A 236 1.37 -2.83 -1.63
CA PRO A 236 2.46 -3.19 -2.54
C PRO A 236 2.50 -4.67 -2.89
N GLU A 237 2.18 -5.54 -1.93
CA GLU A 237 2.12 -6.99 -2.13
C GLU A 237 1.02 -7.37 -3.12
N VAL A 238 -0.19 -6.84 -2.94
CA VAL A 238 -1.33 -7.09 -3.83
C VAL A 238 -1.06 -6.52 -5.22
N VAL A 239 -0.51 -5.30 -5.31
CA VAL A 239 -0.11 -4.68 -6.59
C VAL A 239 0.90 -5.57 -7.32
N THR A 240 1.91 -6.10 -6.63
CA THR A 240 2.90 -7.01 -7.22
C THR A 240 2.25 -8.28 -7.77
N ALA A 241 1.41 -8.93 -6.96
CA ALA A 241 0.72 -10.15 -7.38
C ALA A 241 -0.21 -9.92 -8.59
N LEU A 242 -0.96 -8.82 -8.57
CA LEU A 242 -1.84 -8.43 -9.67
C LEU A 242 -1.07 -8.05 -10.94
N ALA A 243 0.10 -7.39 -10.82
CA ALA A 243 0.95 -7.08 -11.97
C ALA A 243 1.53 -8.35 -12.62
N ILE A 244 1.90 -9.36 -11.83
CA ILE A 244 2.33 -10.67 -12.33
C ILE A 244 1.17 -11.39 -13.02
N ALA A 245 -0.02 -11.39 -12.42
CA ALA A 245 -1.21 -12.01 -12.98
C ALA A 245 -1.72 -11.30 -14.25
N GLY A 246 -1.58 -9.98 -14.32
CA GLY A 246 -2.13 -9.14 -15.39
C GLY A 246 -3.66 -9.04 -15.37
N ASP A 247 -4.29 -9.47 -14.29
CA ASP A 247 -5.76 -9.56 -14.15
C ASP A 247 -6.23 -9.05 -12.80
N LEU A 248 -7.12 -8.07 -12.81
CA LEU A 248 -7.72 -7.46 -11.61
C LEU A 248 -8.53 -8.47 -10.78
N THR A 249 -9.00 -9.54 -11.39
CA THR A 249 -9.84 -10.55 -10.73
C THR A 249 -9.05 -11.67 -10.08
N PHE A 250 -7.72 -11.66 -10.22
CA PHE A 250 -6.84 -12.63 -9.58
C PHE A 250 -6.84 -12.45 -8.05
N ASN A 251 -7.09 -13.53 -7.33
CA ASN A 251 -7.05 -13.53 -5.86
C ASN A 251 -5.73 -14.14 -5.36
N PRO A 252 -4.74 -13.33 -4.94
CA PRO A 252 -3.43 -13.83 -4.55
C PRO A 252 -3.44 -14.70 -3.28
N THR A 253 -4.55 -14.74 -2.54
CA THR A 253 -4.68 -15.59 -1.34
C THR A 253 -5.25 -16.98 -1.66
N LYS A 254 -5.74 -17.20 -2.89
CA LYS A 254 -6.43 -18.48 -3.27
C LYS A 254 -6.02 -18.99 -4.63
N ASP A 255 -5.75 -18.11 -5.59
CA ASP A 255 -5.45 -18.49 -6.97
C ASP A 255 -3.95 -18.78 -7.15
N PHE A 256 -3.64 -19.56 -8.17
CA PHE A 256 -2.28 -19.94 -8.51
C PHE A 256 -1.90 -19.40 -9.90
N LEU A 257 -0.66 -18.97 -10.03
CA LEU A 257 -0.07 -18.67 -11.33
C LEU A 257 0.80 -19.86 -11.76
N MET A 258 0.57 -20.30 -12.99
CA MET A 258 1.34 -21.40 -13.56
C MET A 258 2.35 -20.86 -14.55
N ASN A 259 3.60 -21.34 -14.46
CA ASN A 259 4.53 -21.23 -15.56
C ASN A 259 4.01 -22.09 -16.72
N LYS A 260 4.23 -21.64 -17.95
CA LYS A 260 3.76 -22.38 -19.15
C LYS A 260 4.74 -23.42 -19.66
N ASP A 261 5.89 -23.57 -18.98
CA ASP A 261 6.93 -24.54 -19.36
C ASP A 261 6.72 -25.91 -18.69
#